data_6e5d2a83278d18e224efb2000a15f305
#
_entry.id   6e5d2a83278d18e224efb2000a15f305
#
_cell.length_a   1.000
_cell.length_b   1.000
_cell.length_c   1.000
_cell.angle_alpha   90.00
_cell.angle_beta   90.00
_cell.angle_gamma   90.00
#
_symmetry.space_group_name_H-M   'P 1'
#
loop_
_entity.id
_entity.type
_entity.pdbx_description
1 polymer ?
#
loop_
_entity_poly.entity_id
_entity_poly.type
_entity_poly.pdbx_seq_one_letter_code
_entity_poly.pdbx_strand_id
1 'polypeptide(L)'
;MLSYTPDTAERDLMAARDLLTGPFLEAYTQLITTVVIPDATRKKMSSSISVPAAAVVSAQSDRAVLLAYVNQTLTVGAGDSAGSTLIPSRARVSMQLVDGRWLISGYDSI
;
A
#
# COMPACT_ATOMS: atom_id res chain seq x y z
N MET A 1 3.54 0.03 -2.24
CA MET A 1 3.18 0.38 -0.86
C MET A 1 2.79 -0.84 -0.02
N LEU A 2 2.07 -1.79 -0.58
CA LEU A 2 1.62 -2.97 0.17
C LEU A 2 2.16 -4.29 -0.39
N SER A 3 3.21 -4.25 -1.20
CA SER A 3 3.86 -5.45 -1.73
C SER A 3 5.06 -5.79 -0.85
N TYR A 4 5.09 -6.99 -0.30
CA TYR A 4 6.17 -7.44 0.58
C TYR A 4 6.18 -8.96 0.67
N THR A 5 7.31 -9.50 1.16
CA THR A 5 7.42 -10.90 1.59
C THR A 5 7.80 -10.93 3.08
N PRO A 6 7.69 -12.09 3.76
CA PRO A 6 8.08 -12.14 5.19
C PRO A 6 9.52 -11.69 5.45
N ASP A 7 10.44 -12.01 4.53
CA ASP A 7 11.86 -11.68 4.69
C ASP A 7 12.15 -10.20 4.40
N THR A 8 11.30 -9.53 3.59
CA THR A 8 11.57 -8.17 3.13
C THR A 8 10.55 -7.16 3.65
N ALA A 9 9.57 -7.60 4.48
CA ALA A 9 8.45 -6.75 4.90
C ALA A 9 8.91 -5.45 5.55
N GLU A 10 9.83 -5.52 6.49
CA GLU A 10 10.32 -4.31 7.16
C GLU A 10 10.96 -3.36 6.17
N ARG A 11 11.87 -3.86 5.32
CA ARG A 11 12.57 -3.03 4.34
C ARG A 11 11.61 -2.43 3.33
N ASP A 12 10.74 -3.25 2.74
CA ASP A 12 9.87 -2.80 1.64
C ASP A 12 8.80 -1.84 2.14
N LEU A 13 8.19 -2.13 3.29
CA LEU A 13 7.15 -1.28 3.85
C LEU A 13 7.71 0.03 4.38
N MET A 14 8.90 0.02 4.98
CA MET A 14 9.54 1.25 5.45
C MET A 14 10.03 2.10 4.28
N ALA A 15 10.52 1.48 3.21
CA ALA A 15 10.95 2.22 2.02
C ALA A 15 9.79 2.93 1.33
N ALA A 16 8.59 2.35 1.36
CA ALA A 16 7.41 2.98 0.76
C ALA A 16 7.02 4.29 1.42
N ARG A 17 7.51 4.58 2.62
CA ARG A 17 7.25 5.86 3.31
C ARG A 17 7.70 7.07 2.50
N ASP A 18 8.70 6.91 1.66
CA ASP A 18 9.19 7.99 0.81
C ASP A 18 8.18 8.41 -0.27
N LEU A 19 7.15 7.60 -0.50
CA LEU A 19 6.08 7.88 -1.46
C LEU A 19 4.87 8.57 -0.81
N LEU A 20 4.90 8.81 0.51
CA LEU A 20 3.76 9.25 1.29
C LEU A 20 4.05 10.61 1.93
N THR A 21 2.98 11.34 2.27
CA THR A 21 3.11 12.65 2.91
C THR A 21 1.91 12.91 3.83
N GLY A 22 2.06 13.88 4.74
CA GLY A 22 1.01 14.36 5.62
C GLY A 22 0.58 13.36 6.68
N PRO A 23 -0.64 13.49 7.21
CA PRO A 23 -1.16 12.56 8.22
C PRO A 23 -1.21 11.10 7.77
N PHE A 24 -1.34 10.87 6.46
CA PHE A 24 -1.34 9.52 5.92
C PHE A 24 0.01 8.83 6.13
N LEU A 25 1.12 9.57 6.01
CA LEU A 25 2.45 9.03 6.28
C LEU A 25 2.56 8.52 7.72
N GLU A 26 2.06 9.29 8.68
CA GLU A 26 2.07 8.90 10.09
C GLU A 26 1.19 7.67 10.34
N ALA A 27 -0.02 7.67 9.80
CA ALA A 27 -0.95 6.55 9.96
C ALA A 27 -0.38 5.27 9.35
N TYR A 28 0.20 5.35 8.15
CA TYR A 28 0.83 4.23 7.50
C TYR A 28 2.02 3.69 8.32
N THR A 29 2.89 4.59 8.78
CA THR A 29 4.06 4.20 9.57
C THR A 29 3.64 3.46 10.83
N GLN A 30 2.63 3.98 11.53
CA GLN A 30 2.13 3.34 12.74
C GLN A 30 1.52 1.97 12.46
N LEU A 31 0.73 1.87 11.40
CA LEU A 31 0.10 0.60 11.02
C LEU A 31 1.14 -0.47 10.69
N ILE A 32 2.13 -0.14 9.86
CA ILE A 32 3.13 -1.13 9.45
C ILE A 32 4.02 -1.58 10.62
N THR A 33 4.37 -0.66 11.52
CA THR A 33 5.25 -1.01 12.65
C THR A 33 4.55 -1.80 13.74
N THR A 34 3.26 -1.55 13.98
CA THR A 34 2.52 -2.19 15.07
C THR A 34 1.78 -3.45 14.62
N VAL A 35 1.38 -3.55 13.37
CA VAL A 35 0.53 -4.65 12.89
C VAL A 35 1.17 -5.42 11.75
N VAL A 36 1.48 -4.75 10.64
CA VAL A 36 1.82 -5.42 9.38
C VAL A 36 3.16 -6.15 9.45
N ILE A 37 4.21 -5.47 9.90
CA ILE A 37 5.54 -6.08 9.99
C ILE A 37 5.57 -7.25 10.97
N PRO A 38 5.05 -7.11 12.20
CA PRO A 38 5.00 -8.25 13.12
C PRO A 38 4.18 -9.42 12.58
N ASP A 39 3.04 -9.16 11.96
CA ASP A 39 2.19 -10.22 11.41
C ASP A 39 2.83 -10.90 10.20
N ALA A 40 3.49 -10.14 9.33
CA ALA A 40 4.18 -10.69 8.17
C ALA A 40 5.26 -11.70 8.61
N THR A 41 6.02 -11.36 9.64
CA THR A 41 7.07 -12.23 10.16
C THR A 41 6.49 -13.44 10.89
N ARG A 42 5.52 -13.21 11.78
CA ARG A 42 4.96 -14.28 12.63
C ARG A 42 4.12 -15.27 11.83
N LYS A 43 3.30 -14.78 10.90
CA LYS A 43 2.37 -15.62 10.12
C LYS A 43 2.93 -15.97 8.74
N LYS A 44 4.15 -15.54 8.43
CA LYS A 44 4.77 -15.71 7.11
C LYS A 44 3.86 -15.23 6.00
N MET A 45 3.39 -13.99 6.13
CA MET A 45 2.51 -13.37 5.16
C MET A 45 3.30 -12.65 4.07
N SER A 46 2.85 -12.80 2.83
CA SER A 46 3.34 -12.00 1.71
C SER A 46 2.17 -11.33 1.00
N SER A 47 2.42 -10.19 0.41
CA SER A 47 1.40 -9.41 -0.29
C SER A 47 1.95 -8.94 -1.63
N SER A 48 1.13 -9.04 -2.65
CA SER A 48 1.44 -8.55 -3.99
C SER A 48 0.26 -7.70 -4.46
N ILE A 49 0.59 -6.51 -4.99
CA ILE A 49 -0.41 -5.54 -5.42
C ILE A 49 -0.28 -5.33 -6.92
N SER A 50 -1.41 -5.32 -7.62
CA SER A 50 -1.49 -4.82 -8.99
C SER A 50 -2.61 -3.80 -9.09
N VAL A 51 -2.45 -2.84 -10.00
CA VAL A 51 -3.45 -1.81 -10.28
C VAL A 51 -3.83 -1.92 -11.75
N PRO A 52 -4.85 -2.75 -12.06
CA PRO A 52 -5.22 -2.99 -13.46
C PRO A 52 -5.83 -1.77 -14.14
N ALA A 53 -6.40 -0.83 -13.37
CA ALA A 53 -7.01 0.36 -13.92
C ALA A 53 -7.00 1.49 -12.91
N ALA A 54 -6.81 2.71 -13.39
CA ALA A 54 -6.89 3.92 -12.58
C ALA A 54 -7.39 5.07 -13.46
N ALA A 55 -8.12 5.99 -12.85
CA ALA A 55 -8.64 7.17 -13.53
C ALA A 55 -8.44 8.41 -12.67
N VAL A 56 -8.14 9.53 -13.31
CA VAL A 56 -8.03 10.81 -12.64
C VAL A 56 -9.43 11.36 -12.42
N VAL A 57 -9.81 11.57 -11.15
CA VAL A 57 -11.09 12.17 -10.80
C VAL A 57 -11.00 13.69 -10.83
N SER A 58 -9.90 14.25 -10.29
CA SER A 58 -9.63 15.67 -10.35
C SER A 58 -8.13 15.90 -10.34
N ALA A 59 -7.69 16.98 -10.96
CA ALA A 59 -6.28 17.34 -11.00
C ALA A 59 -6.13 18.85 -10.95
N GLN A 60 -5.24 19.32 -10.07
CA GLN A 60 -4.81 20.71 -9.96
C GLN A 60 -3.29 20.75 -10.10
N SER A 61 -2.71 21.94 -10.06
CA SER A 61 -1.26 22.09 -10.25
C SER A 61 -0.44 21.39 -9.16
N ASP A 62 -0.97 21.27 -7.94
CA ASP A 62 -0.28 20.71 -6.78
C ASP A 62 -1.01 19.56 -6.10
N ARG A 63 -2.18 19.17 -6.60
CA ARG A 63 -3.01 18.10 -6.04
C ARG A 63 -3.69 17.30 -7.12
N ALA A 64 -3.94 16.02 -6.82
CA ALA A 64 -4.71 15.16 -7.70
C ALA A 64 -5.47 14.13 -6.88
N VAL A 65 -6.62 13.70 -7.39
CA VAL A 65 -7.38 12.60 -6.82
C VAL A 65 -7.61 11.58 -7.92
N LEU A 66 -7.25 10.33 -7.63
CA LEU A 66 -7.41 9.21 -8.56
C LEU A 66 -8.34 8.17 -7.98
N LEU A 67 -9.04 7.48 -8.85
CA LEU A 67 -9.79 6.28 -8.51
C LEU A 67 -9.03 5.09 -9.08
N ALA A 68 -8.63 4.17 -8.21
CA ALA A 68 -7.84 3.02 -8.60
C ALA A 68 -8.58 1.72 -8.30
N TYR A 69 -8.52 0.78 -9.24
CA TYR A 69 -8.88 -0.61 -8.99
C TYR A 69 -7.61 -1.34 -8.56
N VAL A 70 -7.66 -1.97 -7.40
CA VAL A 70 -6.50 -2.61 -6.78
C VAL A 70 -6.79 -4.08 -6.56
N ASN A 71 -5.91 -4.93 -7.07
CA ASN A 71 -5.93 -6.36 -6.78
C ASN A 71 -4.78 -6.69 -5.84
N GLN A 72 -5.11 -7.19 -4.66
CA GLN A 72 -4.14 -7.64 -3.69
C GLN A 72 -4.18 -9.16 -3.61
N THR A 73 -3.03 -9.81 -3.77
CA THR A 73 -2.87 -11.23 -3.49
C THR A 73 -2.15 -11.38 -2.17
N LEU A 74 -2.86 -11.93 -1.19
CA LEU A 74 -2.31 -12.17 0.15
C LEU A 74 -2.03 -13.65 0.30
N THR A 75 -0.79 -13.99 0.62
CA THR A 75 -0.36 -15.37 0.86
C THR A 75 0.07 -15.52 2.31
N VAL A 76 -0.47 -16.51 3.00
CA VAL A 76 -0.17 -16.80 4.40
C VAL A 76 0.41 -18.20 4.49
N GLY A 77 1.53 -18.34 5.22
CA GLY A 77 2.21 -19.62 5.39
C GLY A 77 3.32 -19.84 4.38
N ALA A 78 3.90 -21.04 4.38
CA ALA A 78 5.00 -21.43 3.51
C ALA A 78 4.87 -22.90 3.12
N GLY A 79 5.46 -23.25 1.96
CA GLY A 79 5.45 -24.62 1.45
C GLY A 79 4.04 -25.09 1.08
N ASP A 80 3.78 -26.36 1.33
CA ASP A 80 2.51 -26.98 0.96
C ASP A 80 1.32 -26.47 1.77
N SER A 81 1.59 -25.80 2.90
CA SER A 81 0.53 -25.25 3.75
C SER A 81 0.21 -23.79 3.43
N ALA A 82 0.88 -23.20 2.44
CA ALA A 82 0.61 -21.82 2.05
C ALA A 82 -0.75 -21.69 1.37
N GLY A 83 -1.48 -20.62 1.74
CA GLY A 83 -2.75 -20.29 1.12
C GLY A 83 -2.74 -18.90 0.55
N SER A 84 -3.32 -18.72 -0.64
CA SER A 84 -3.39 -17.42 -1.30
C SER A 84 -4.84 -16.97 -1.44
N THR A 85 -5.08 -15.69 -1.22
CA THR A 85 -6.38 -15.06 -1.38
C THR A 85 -6.24 -13.83 -2.24
N LEU A 86 -7.08 -13.72 -3.27
CA LEU A 86 -7.16 -12.51 -4.09
C LEU A 86 -8.22 -11.59 -3.51
N ILE A 87 -7.83 -10.36 -3.22
CA ILE A 87 -8.73 -9.35 -2.64
C ILE A 87 -8.83 -8.18 -3.61
N PRO A 88 -9.86 -8.16 -4.46
CA PRO A 88 -10.10 -7.00 -5.31
C PRO A 88 -10.71 -5.86 -4.49
N SER A 89 -10.29 -4.64 -4.77
CA SER A 89 -10.80 -3.47 -4.06
C SER A 89 -10.73 -2.24 -4.95
N ARG A 90 -11.37 -1.18 -4.51
CA ARG A 90 -11.30 0.14 -5.13
C ARG A 90 -10.85 1.14 -4.08
N ALA A 91 -10.07 2.10 -4.51
CA ALA A 91 -9.55 3.10 -3.60
C ALA A 91 -9.57 4.48 -4.25
N ARG A 92 -9.85 5.48 -3.43
CA ARG A 92 -9.61 6.88 -3.77
C ARG A 92 -8.22 7.24 -3.26
N VAL A 93 -7.33 7.59 -4.18
CA VAL A 93 -5.96 7.94 -3.85
C VAL A 93 -5.80 9.44 -4.02
N SER A 94 -5.46 10.12 -2.91
CA SER A 94 -5.17 11.54 -2.93
C SER A 94 -3.67 11.74 -3.03
N MET A 95 -3.24 12.65 -3.91
CA MET A 95 -1.84 12.93 -4.14
C MET A 95 -1.55 14.42 -3.99
N GLN A 96 -0.34 14.73 -3.61
CA GLN A 96 0.13 16.10 -3.38
C GLN A 96 1.52 16.26 -3.98
N LEU A 97 1.75 17.38 -4.66
CA LEU A 97 3.08 17.73 -5.19
C LEU A 97 3.88 18.38 -4.07
N VAL A 98 5.00 17.75 -3.69
CA VAL A 98 5.88 18.22 -2.63
C VAL A 98 7.32 18.20 -3.17
N ASP A 99 7.95 19.38 -3.22
CA ASP A 99 9.32 19.52 -3.69
C ASP A 99 9.58 18.87 -5.06
N GLY A 100 8.65 19.03 -5.98
CA GLY A 100 8.76 18.50 -7.34
C GLY A 100 8.42 17.01 -7.47
N ARG A 101 7.93 16.37 -6.40
CA ARG A 101 7.57 14.95 -6.41
C ARG A 101 6.10 14.77 -6.04
N TRP A 102 5.41 13.88 -6.74
CA TRP A 102 4.05 13.49 -6.40
C TRP A 102 4.07 12.41 -5.33
N LEU A 103 3.48 12.73 -4.18
CA LEU A 103 3.41 11.83 -3.02
C LEU A 103 1.95 11.54 -2.68
N ILE A 104 1.72 10.37 -2.08
CA ILE A 104 0.37 9.96 -1.66
C ILE A 104 0.06 10.61 -0.31
N SER A 105 -1.01 11.40 -0.26
CA SER A 105 -1.46 12.07 0.94
C SER A 105 -2.70 11.44 1.56
N GLY A 106 -3.34 10.50 0.86
CA GLY A 106 -4.49 9.79 1.36
C GLY A 106 -4.81 8.56 0.53
N TYR A 107 -5.38 7.55 1.18
CA TYR A 107 -5.80 6.31 0.55
C TYR A 107 -7.03 5.81 1.26
N ASP A 108 -8.17 5.86 0.57
CA ASP A 108 -9.46 5.50 1.14
C ASP A 108 -10.11 4.41 0.29
N SER A 109 -10.43 3.28 0.91
CA SER A 109 -11.21 2.21 0.27
C SER A 109 -12.65 2.67 0.07
N ILE A 110 -13.17 2.37 -1.11
CA ILE A 110 -14.55 2.75 -1.45
C ILE A 110 -15.38 1.57 -1.96
#